data_1ae6e02502d04a59f98383dd35f014e8
#
_entry.id   1ae6e02502d04a59f98383dd35f014e8
#
_cell.length_a   1.000
_cell.length_b   1.000
_cell.length_c   1.000
_cell.angle_alpha   90.00
_cell.angle_beta   90.00
_cell.angle_gamma   90.00
#
_symmetry.space_group_name_H-M   'P 1'
#
loop_
_entity.id
_entity.type
_entity.pdbx_description
1 polymer ?
#
loop_
_entity_poly.entity_id
_entity_poly.type
_entity_poly.pdbx_seq_one_letter_code
_entity_poly.pdbx_strand_id
1 'polypeptide(L)'
;NLIYSIKEGMKGLARNRSMSLASVASVASSLFVLGIMLCIVLNINFISEQTKELFNSVQVFLVDDLSQDDILSVKREIESIDNVRSITYETKEQALINLKERWGENSYLLEGIENPLQNSYIVEIEDTQKADQMVADIQKLDNIDDISYYKDIVQQLNSIASTVNKF
;
A
#
# COMPACT_ATOMS: atom_id res chain seq x y z
N ASN A 1 -52.21 -21.04 -12.84
CA ASN A 1 -52.46 -19.64 -12.55
C ASN A 1 -51.43 -19.07 -11.57
N LEU A 2 -50.28 -18.71 -12.13
CA LEU A 2 -49.12 -18.22 -11.35
C LEU A 2 -49.46 -17.01 -10.45
N ILE A 3 -50.30 -16.10 -10.96
CA ILE A 3 -50.74 -14.90 -10.23
C ILE A 3 -51.58 -15.26 -9.00
N TYR A 4 -52.42 -16.30 -9.08
CA TYR A 4 -53.19 -16.76 -7.95
C TYR A 4 -52.32 -17.35 -6.86
N SER A 5 -51.34 -18.19 -7.24
CA SER A 5 -50.40 -18.81 -6.30
C SER A 5 -49.51 -17.76 -5.58
N ILE A 6 -49.06 -16.72 -6.28
CA ILE A 6 -48.31 -15.60 -5.68
C ILE A 6 -49.19 -14.83 -4.67
N LYS A 7 -50.45 -14.54 -5.03
CA LYS A 7 -51.37 -13.82 -4.16
C LYS A 7 -51.70 -14.58 -2.89
N GLU A 8 -51.91 -15.90 -3.00
CA GLU A 8 -52.19 -16.80 -1.87
C GLU A 8 -50.94 -16.94 -0.97
N GLY A 9 -49.73 -17.03 -1.54
CA GLY A 9 -48.48 -17.02 -0.82
C GLY A 9 -48.26 -15.73 -0.03
N MET A 10 -48.57 -14.56 -0.60
CA MET A 10 -48.47 -13.26 0.09
C MET A 10 -49.49 -13.16 1.25
N LYS A 11 -50.69 -13.68 1.09
CA LYS A 11 -51.65 -13.75 2.21
C LYS A 11 -51.16 -14.66 3.35
N GLY A 12 -50.53 -15.79 3.02
CA GLY A 12 -49.92 -16.68 3.98
C GLY A 12 -48.82 -16.03 4.80
N LEU A 13 -47.93 -15.26 4.14
CA LEU A 13 -46.89 -14.42 4.78
C LEU A 13 -47.51 -13.39 5.70
N ALA A 14 -48.54 -12.68 5.27
CA ALA A 14 -49.22 -11.65 6.07
C ALA A 14 -49.96 -12.21 7.30
N ARG A 15 -50.44 -13.47 7.22
CA ARG A 15 -51.13 -14.14 8.34
C ARG A 15 -50.13 -14.63 9.39
N ASN A 16 -48.91 -14.99 9.01
CA ASN A 16 -47.89 -15.49 9.93
C ASN A 16 -46.70 -14.53 10.01
N ARG A 17 -46.95 -13.28 10.44
CA ARG A 17 -45.99 -12.18 10.39
C ARG A 17 -44.71 -12.45 11.17
N SER A 18 -44.77 -13.03 12.35
CA SER A 18 -43.59 -13.27 13.19
C SER A 18 -42.64 -14.30 12.55
N MET A 19 -43.17 -15.35 11.97
CA MET A 19 -42.36 -16.40 11.33
C MET A 19 -41.78 -15.93 10.00
N SER A 20 -42.57 -15.17 9.23
CA SER A 20 -42.09 -14.55 7.98
C SER A 20 -41.01 -13.48 8.26
N LEU A 21 -41.19 -12.68 9.31
CA LEU A 21 -40.19 -11.67 9.70
C LEU A 21 -38.87 -12.32 10.14
N ALA A 22 -38.95 -13.40 10.92
CA ALA A 22 -37.76 -14.15 11.33
C ALA A 22 -37.00 -14.75 10.12
N SER A 23 -37.70 -15.32 9.15
CA SER A 23 -37.09 -15.84 7.91
C SER A 23 -36.41 -14.71 7.09
N VAL A 24 -37.10 -13.61 6.89
CA VAL A 24 -36.56 -12.44 6.17
C VAL A 24 -35.35 -11.87 6.90
N ALA A 25 -35.42 -11.73 8.21
CA ALA A 25 -34.31 -11.23 9.02
C ALA A 25 -33.08 -12.15 8.93
N SER A 26 -33.28 -13.45 8.95
CA SER A 26 -32.22 -14.47 8.80
C SER A 26 -31.49 -14.33 7.44
N VAL A 27 -32.26 -14.30 6.35
CA VAL A 27 -31.68 -14.15 5.01
C VAL A 27 -31.02 -12.80 4.84
N ALA A 28 -31.65 -11.72 5.32
CA ALA A 28 -31.07 -10.38 5.25
C ALA A 28 -29.75 -10.30 6.03
N SER A 29 -29.66 -10.90 7.22
CA SER A 29 -28.42 -10.95 8.00
C SER A 29 -27.32 -11.72 7.27
N SER A 30 -27.65 -12.85 6.66
CA SER A 30 -26.68 -13.65 5.89
C SER A 30 -26.14 -12.87 4.67
N LEU A 31 -27.02 -12.19 3.94
CA LEU A 31 -26.63 -11.35 2.80
C LEU A 31 -25.80 -10.12 3.23
N PHE A 32 -26.15 -9.54 4.38
CA PHE A 32 -25.41 -8.42 4.95
C PHE A 32 -23.98 -8.82 5.32
N VAL A 33 -23.80 -9.93 6.00
CA VAL A 33 -22.46 -10.47 6.34
C VAL A 33 -21.67 -10.79 5.07
N LEU A 34 -22.31 -11.44 4.07
CA LEU A 34 -21.67 -11.70 2.78
C LEU A 34 -21.25 -10.41 2.07
N GLY A 35 -22.11 -9.38 2.09
CA GLY A 35 -21.81 -8.06 1.52
C GLY A 35 -20.61 -7.39 2.18
N ILE A 36 -20.55 -7.40 3.52
CA ILE A 36 -19.39 -6.89 4.27
C ILE A 36 -18.12 -7.66 3.89
N MET A 37 -18.20 -8.99 3.81
CA MET A 37 -17.04 -9.83 3.48
C MET A 37 -16.52 -9.53 2.06
N LEU A 38 -17.42 -9.36 1.09
CA LEU A 38 -17.04 -8.94 -0.27
C LEU A 38 -16.41 -7.54 -0.29
N CYS A 39 -16.97 -6.59 0.45
CA CYS A 39 -16.38 -5.25 0.58
C CYS A 39 -14.96 -5.32 1.15
N ILE A 40 -14.73 -6.11 2.18
CA ILE A 40 -13.39 -6.29 2.79
C ILE A 40 -12.42 -6.90 1.77
N VAL A 41 -12.81 -7.98 1.08
CA VAL A 41 -11.96 -8.66 0.11
C VAL A 41 -11.57 -7.73 -1.05
N LEU A 42 -12.53 -6.96 -1.59
CA LEU A 42 -12.26 -6.01 -2.67
C LEU A 42 -11.33 -4.87 -2.20
N ASN A 43 -11.50 -4.38 -0.98
CA ASN A 43 -10.63 -3.33 -0.43
C ASN A 43 -9.22 -3.85 -0.12
N ILE A 44 -9.07 -5.08 0.36
CA ILE A 44 -7.74 -5.68 0.61
C ILE A 44 -6.94 -5.79 -0.68
N ASN A 45 -7.56 -6.20 -1.79
CA ASN A 45 -6.87 -6.28 -3.07
C ASN A 45 -6.41 -4.91 -3.57
N PHE A 46 -7.24 -3.87 -3.42
CA PHE A 46 -6.89 -2.51 -3.80
C PHE A 46 -5.74 -1.94 -2.95
N ILE A 47 -5.78 -2.15 -1.62
CA ILE A 47 -4.71 -1.72 -0.70
C ILE A 47 -3.42 -2.51 -0.96
N SER A 48 -3.53 -3.81 -1.24
CA SER A 48 -2.36 -4.68 -1.45
C SER A 48 -1.52 -4.29 -2.67
N GLU A 49 -2.12 -3.82 -3.76
CA GLU A 49 -1.35 -3.37 -4.94
C GLU A 49 -0.58 -2.09 -4.66
N GLN A 50 -1.21 -1.08 -4.06
CA GLN A 50 -0.54 0.17 -3.69
C GLN A 50 0.53 -0.02 -2.60
N THR A 51 0.31 -0.97 -1.72
CA THR A 51 1.21 -1.23 -0.59
C THR A 51 2.45 -2.04 -1.01
N LYS A 52 2.33 -2.94 -1.97
CA LYS A 52 3.48 -3.73 -2.49
C LYS A 52 4.58 -2.85 -3.06
N GLU A 53 4.25 -1.77 -3.75
CA GLU A 53 5.24 -0.82 -4.28
C GLU A 53 6.03 -0.13 -3.16
N LEU A 54 5.36 0.22 -2.05
CA LEU A 54 6.00 0.85 -0.89
C LEU A 54 6.90 -0.11 -0.10
N PHE A 55 6.53 -1.40 -0.02
CA PHE A 55 7.31 -2.39 0.74
C PHE A 55 8.47 -3.01 -0.04
N ASN A 56 8.42 -2.95 -1.35
CA ASN A 56 9.46 -3.48 -2.23
C ASN A 56 10.40 -2.39 -2.74
N SER A 57 10.39 -1.21 -2.13
CA SER A 57 11.28 -0.10 -2.53
C SER A 57 12.06 0.44 -1.34
N VAL A 58 13.25 0.91 -1.66
CA VAL A 58 14.14 1.66 -0.77
C VAL A 58 14.27 3.05 -1.32
N GLN A 59 14.09 4.07 -0.49
CA GLN A 59 14.34 5.45 -0.87
C GLN A 59 15.74 5.84 -0.41
N VAL A 60 16.58 6.23 -1.37
CA VAL A 60 17.96 6.62 -1.18
C VAL A 60 18.06 8.12 -1.36
N PHE A 61 18.28 8.86 -0.28
CA PHE A 61 18.41 10.31 -0.30
C PHE A 61 19.81 10.70 -0.70
N LEU A 62 19.90 11.67 -1.58
CA LEU A 62 21.16 12.20 -2.08
C LEU A 62 21.58 13.43 -1.26
N VAL A 63 22.88 13.64 -1.16
CA VAL A 63 23.44 14.90 -0.62
C VAL A 63 22.95 16.08 -1.45
N ASP A 64 22.69 17.21 -0.81
CA ASP A 64 22.26 18.44 -1.49
C ASP A 64 23.33 18.98 -2.45
N ASP A 65 22.88 19.72 -3.46
CA ASP A 65 23.73 20.45 -4.43
C ASP A 65 24.67 19.57 -5.28
N LEU A 66 24.32 18.31 -5.52
CA LEU A 66 25.06 17.45 -6.44
C LEU A 66 24.95 17.94 -7.89
N SER A 67 26.04 17.79 -8.64
CA SER A 67 26.03 18.03 -10.08
C SER A 67 25.21 16.94 -10.81
N GLN A 68 24.74 17.26 -12.02
CA GLN A 68 24.02 16.28 -12.87
C GLN A 68 24.88 15.03 -13.16
N ASP A 69 26.18 15.21 -13.30
CA ASP A 69 27.11 14.11 -13.57
C ASP A 69 27.27 13.21 -12.34
N ASP A 70 27.29 13.79 -11.14
CA ASP A 70 27.34 13.01 -9.88
C ASP A 70 26.04 12.23 -9.67
N ILE A 71 24.88 12.86 -9.90
CA ILE A 71 23.57 12.20 -9.83
C ILE A 71 23.52 10.97 -10.77
N LEU A 72 24.00 11.13 -12.03
CA LEU A 72 24.06 10.03 -12.99
C LEU A 72 25.11 8.96 -12.62
N SER A 73 26.20 9.36 -11.93
CA SER A 73 27.19 8.41 -11.43
C SER A 73 26.62 7.53 -10.35
N VAL A 74 25.98 8.12 -9.34
CA VAL A 74 25.28 7.40 -8.27
C VAL A 74 24.24 6.44 -8.84
N LYS A 75 23.46 6.87 -9.85
CA LYS A 75 22.50 5.99 -10.51
C LYS A 75 23.16 4.72 -11.06
N ARG A 76 24.27 4.89 -11.82
CA ARG A 76 24.98 3.75 -12.42
C ARG A 76 25.58 2.82 -11.36
N GLU A 77 26.07 3.38 -10.27
CA GLU A 77 26.60 2.60 -9.15
C GLU A 77 25.51 1.78 -8.48
N ILE A 78 24.33 2.36 -8.20
CA ILE A 78 23.18 1.62 -7.65
C ILE A 78 22.67 0.57 -8.65
N GLU A 79 22.59 0.87 -9.95
CA GLU A 79 22.20 -0.09 -10.98
C GLU A 79 23.13 -1.31 -11.08
N SER A 80 24.38 -1.18 -10.66
CA SER A 80 25.36 -2.27 -10.64
C SER A 80 25.24 -3.19 -9.42
N ILE A 81 24.45 -2.81 -8.41
CA ILE A 81 24.28 -3.59 -7.19
C ILE A 81 23.28 -4.73 -7.45
N ASP A 82 23.61 -5.88 -6.92
CA ASP A 82 22.75 -7.07 -7.00
C ASP A 82 21.41 -6.83 -6.31
N ASN A 83 20.32 -7.40 -6.83
CA ASN A 83 18.97 -7.28 -6.27
C ASN A 83 18.23 -5.95 -6.56
N VAL A 84 18.81 -5.07 -7.36
CA VAL A 84 18.14 -3.86 -7.86
C VAL A 84 17.31 -4.22 -9.08
N ARG A 85 15.98 -3.97 -9.02
CA ARG A 85 15.04 -4.24 -10.11
C ARG A 85 14.86 -3.05 -11.02
N SER A 86 14.61 -1.90 -10.44
CA SER A 86 14.45 -0.63 -11.16
C SER A 86 14.85 0.54 -10.29
N ILE A 87 15.18 1.68 -10.92
CA ILE A 87 15.54 2.92 -10.23
C ILE A 87 14.78 4.07 -10.86
N THR A 88 14.08 4.83 -10.02
CA THR A 88 13.38 6.05 -10.41
C THR A 88 13.97 7.25 -9.66
N TYR A 89 14.35 8.30 -10.38
CA TYR A 89 14.81 9.54 -9.79
C TYR A 89 13.61 10.41 -9.40
N GLU A 90 13.57 10.88 -8.17
CA GLU A 90 12.58 11.80 -7.65
C GLU A 90 13.26 13.09 -7.19
N THR A 91 12.91 14.21 -7.81
CA THR A 91 13.41 15.52 -7.37
C THR A 91 12.69 15.97 -6.11
N LYS A 92 13.33 16.84 -5.32
CA LYS A 92 12.72 17.41 -4.11
C LYS A 92 11.39 18.15 -4.39
N GLU A 93 11.23 18.73 -5.59
CA GLU A 93 10.00 19.37 -6.01
C GLU A 93 8.90 18.34 -6.26
N GLN A 94 9.24 17.23 -6.94
CA GLN A 94 8.30 16.15 -7.19
C GLN A 94 7.90 15.45 -5.89
N ALA A 95 8.86 15.23 -5.00
CA ALA A 95 8.61 14.68 -3.66
C ALA A 95 7.63 15.55 -2.86
N LEU A 96 7.76 16.88 -2.94
CA LEU A 96 6.84 17.81 -2.28
C LEU A 96 5.42 17.75 -2.89
N ILE A 97 5.30 17.64 -4.20
CA ILE A 97 4.01 17.46 -4.88
C ILE A 97 3.35 16.16 -4.40
N ASN A 98 4.08 15.05 -4.43
CA ASN A 98 3.60 13.75 -3.99
C ASN A 98 3.19 13.76 -2.51
N LEU A 99 3.94 14.48 -1.67
CA LEU A 99 3.61 14.65 -0.25
C LEU A 99 2.32 15.44 -0.06
N LYS A 100 2.14 16.55 -0.79
CA LYS A 100 0.91 17.35 -0.75
C LYS A 100 -0.31 16.56 -1.20
N GLU A 101 -0.19 15.75 -2.23
CA GLU A 101 -1.27 14.88 -2.70
C GLU A 101 -1.67 13.85 -1.64
N ARG A 102 -0.70 13.21 -0.96
CA ARG A 102 -0.97 12.26 0.13
C ARG A 102 -1.65 12.91 1.34
N TRP A 103 -1.30 14.16 1.65
CA TRP A 103 -1.87 14.89 2.78
C TRP A 103 -3.26 15.47 2.48
N GLY A 104 -3.66 15.57 1.20
CA GLY A 104 -4.98 16.01 0.78
C GLY A 104 -5.35 17.36 1.39
N GLU A 105 -6.43 17.39 2.16
CA GLU A 105 -6.93 18.61 2.82
C GLU A 105 -5.93 19.20 3.83
N ASN A 106 -4.99 18.42 4.37
CA ASN A 106 -3.97 18.90 5.30
C ASN A 106 -2.74 19.50 4.60
N SER A 107 -2.70 19.54 3.28
CA SER A 107 -1.58 20.06 2.49
C SER A 107 -1.26 21.53 2.75
N TYR A 108 -2.25 22.30 3.27
CA TYR A 108 -2.06 23.70 3.67
C TYR A 108 -0.97 23.88 4.75
N LEU A 109 -0.69 22.86 5.55
CA LEU A 109 0.36 22.89 6.57
C LEU A 109 1.78 22.96 5.96
N LEU A 110 1.90 22.62 4.67
CA LEU A 110 3.15 22.68 3.90
C LEU A 110 3.28 23.97 3.07
N GLU A 111 2.31 24.89 3.19
CA GLU A 111 2.36 26.17 2.49
C GLU A 111 3.24 27.17 3.25
N GLY A 112 4.09 27.87 2.50
CA GLY A 112 4.97 28.90 3.08
C GLY A 112 6.22 28.38 3.81
N ILE A 113 6.46 27.07 3.78
CA ILE A 113 7.69 26.48 4.29
C ILE A 113 8.63 26.23 3.11
N GLU A 114 9.92 26.54 3.29
CA GLU A 114 10.95 26.13 2.35
C GLU A 114 10.94 24.59 2.25
N ASN A 115 11.09 24.06 1.04
CA ASN A 115 11.03 22.63 0.81
C ASN A 115 12.13 21.90 1.61
N PRO A 116 11.79 21.13 2.65
CA PRO A 116 12.77 20.42 3.47
C PRO A 116 13.20 19.09 2.87
N LEU A 117 12.65 18.70 1.70
CA LEU A 117 12.90 17.41 1.08
C LEU A 117 14.16 17.46 0.21
N GLN A 118 14.78 16.31 0.05
CA GLN A 118 15.99 16.12 -0.76
C GLN A 118 15.64 15.38 -2.05
N ASN A 119 16.56 15.46 -3.01
CA ASN A 119 16.51 14.59 -4.18
C ASN A 119 16.77 13.15 -3.75
N SER A 120 16.10 12.21 -4.36
CA SER A 120 16.23 10.80 -3.99
C SER A 120 16.14 9.86 -5.19
N TYR A 121 16.64 8.65 -5.00
CA TYR A 121 16.35 7.50 -5.85
C TYR A 121 15.39 6.56 -5.15
N ILE A 122 14.31 6.19 -5.82
CA ILE A 122 13.40 5.12 -5.41
C ILE A 122 13.90 3.85 -6.10
N VAL A 123 14.45 2.92 -5.32
CA VAL A 123 15.05 1.68 -5.78
C VAL A 123 14.12 0.53 -5.49
N GLU A 124 13.60 -0.11 -6.52
CA GLU A 124 12.78 -1.31 -6.37
C GLU A 124 13.65 -2.55 -6.13
N ILE A 125 13.23 -3.37 -5.20
CA ILE A 125 13.91 -4.60 -4.78
C ILE A 125 13.35 -5.78 -5.57
N GLU A 126 14.22 -6.66 -6.08
CA GLU A 126 13.80 -7.90 -6.74
C GLU A 126 13.42 -8.97 -5.71
N ASP A 127 14.25 -9.19 -4.69
CA ASP A 127 14.05 -10.16 -3.61
C ASP A 127 14.17 -9.47 -2.25
N THR A 128 13.07 -9.41 -1.52
CA THR A 128 13.00 -8.78 -0.19
C THR A 128 13.89 -9.46 0.86
N GLN A 129 14.25 -10.74 0.67
CA GLN A 129 15.15 -11.45 1.59
C GLN A 129 16.60 -10.96 1.49
N LYS A 130 16.98 -10.43 0.33
CA LYS A 130 18.31 -9.87 0.07
C LYS A 130 18.38 -8.35 0.23
N ALA A 131 17.28 -7.71 0.61
CA ALA A 131 17.19 -6.26 0.73
C ALA A 131 18.21 -5.67 1.70
N ASP A 132 18.49 -6.33 2.81
CA ASP A 132 19.46 -5.87 3.80
C ASP A 132 20.87 -5.76 3.24
N GLN A 133 21.27 -6.74 2.43
CA GLN A 133 22.58 -6.73 1.80
C GLN A 133 22.66 -5.60 0.76
N MET A 134 21.64 -5.44 -0.06
CA MET A 134 21.54 -4.37 -1.04
C MET A 134 21.62 -2.99 -0.38
N VAL A 135 20.86 -2.75 0.71
CA VAL A 135 20.89 -1.50 1.48
C VAL A 135 22.29 -1.23 2.03
N ALA A 136 22.95 -2.26 2.60
CA ALA A 136 24.29 -2.15 3.13
C ALA A 136 25.33 -1.83 2.05
N ASP A 137 25.12 -2.28 0.82
CA ASP A 137 26.02 -2.00 -0.30
C ASP A 137 25.75 -0.60 -0.86
N ILE A 138 24.49 -0.13 -0.94
CA ILE A 138 24.15 1.24 -1.30
C ILE A 138 24.73 2.24 -0.28
N GLN A 139 24.68 1.91 1.00
CA GLN A 139 25.19 2.79 2.08
C GLN A 139 26.70 3.07 2.00
N LYS A 140 27.47 2.27 1.26
CA LYS A 140 28.90 2.45 1.05
C LYS A 140 29.24 3.41 -0.09
N LEU A 141 28.25 3.77 -0.90
CA LEU A 141 28.44 4.68 -2.02
C LEU A 141 28.63 6.11 -1.54
N ASP A 142 29.42 6.86 -2.30
CA ASP A 142 29.58 8.30 -2.07
C ASP A 142 28.31 9.06 -2.47
N ASN A 143 28.12 10.26 -1.92
CA ASN A 143 27.00 11.18 -2.21
C ASN A 143 25.61 10.67 -1.75
N ILE A 144 25.54 9.66 -0.92
CA ILE A 144 24.33 9.21 -0.22
C ILE A 144 24.29 9.90 1.15
N ASP A 145 23.14 10.52 1.47
CA ASP A 145 22.92 11.18 2.77
C ASP A 145 22.21 10.23 3.74
N ASP A 146 21.09 9.64 3.32
CA ASP A 146 20.31 8.71 4.15
C ASP A 146 19.59 7.68 3.27
N ILE A 147 19.18 6.58 3.90
CA ILE A 147 18.41 5.51 3.24
C ILE A 147 17.19 5.19 4.10
N SER A 148 16.00 5.38 3.53
CA SER A 148 14.75 4.97 4.16
C SER A 148 14.30 3.63 3.60
N TYR A 149 14.27 2.62 4.48
CA TYR A 149 13.77 1.29 4.18
C TYR A 149 12.77 0.84 5.25
N TYR A 150 11.56 0.50 4.84
CA TYR A 150 10.46 0.11 5.74
C TYR A 150 10.63 -1.30 6.32
N LYS A 151 11.86 -1.68 6.67
CA LYS A 151 12.25 -3.00 7.19
C LYS A 151 11.45 -3.41 8.42
N ASP A 152 11.24 -2.50 9.35
CA ASP A 152 10.59 -2.81 10.64
C ASP A 152 9.14 -3.26 10.44
N ILE A 153 8.43 -2.69 9.47
CA ILE A 153 7.05 -3.06 9.15
C ILE A 153 7.02 -4.42 8.45
N VAL A 154 7.94 -4.68 7.53
CA VAL A 154 8.05 -5.97 6.82
C VAL A 154 8.40 -7.10 7.77
N GLN A 155 9.31 -6.88 8.72
CA GLN A 155 9.66 -7.87 9.74
C GLN A 155 8.50 -8.16 10.69
N GLN A 156 7.74 -7.16 11.10
CA GLN A 156 6.54 -7.35 11.92
C GLN A 156 5.47 -8.14 11.16
N LEU A 157 5.23 -7.84 9.89
CA LEU A 157 4.27 -8.58 9.06
C LEU A 157 4.72 -10.04 8.85
N ASN A 158 5.99 -10.29 8.60
CA ASN A 158 6.53 -11.64 8.46
C ASN A 158 6.47 -12.44 9.77
N SER A 159 6.66 -11.79 10.91
CA SER A 159 6.52 -12.44 12.23
C SER A 159 5.07 -12.84 12.51
N ILE A 160 4.11 -11.98 12.14
CA ILE A 160 2.68 -12.27 12.25
C ILE A 160 2.29 -13.42 11.30
N ALA A 161 2.71 -13.36 10.03
CA ALA A 161 2.43 -14.39 9.05
C ALA A 161 3.01 -15.76 9.45
N SER A 162 4.22 -15.79 9.99
CA SER A 162 4.86 -17.03 10.49
C SER A 162 4.14 -17.60 11.72
N THR A 163 3.55 -16.75 12.55
CA THR A 163 2.76 -17.16 13.72
C THR A 163 1.42 -17.76 13.31
N VAL A 164 0.76 -17.17 12.31
CA VAL A 164 -0.52 -17.68 11.77
C VAL A 164 -0.35 -19.02 11.05
N ASN A 165 0.76 -19.24 10.35
CA ASN A 165 1.04 -20.52 9.68
C ASN A 165 1.46 -21.66 10.61
N LYS A 166 1.59 -21.41 11.92
CA LYS A 166 1.92 -22.44 12.94
C LYS A 166 0.68 -23.06 13.59
N PHE A 167 -0.51 -22.58 13.26
CA PHE A 167 -1.79 -23.12 13.68
C PHE A 167 -2.55 -23.72 12.51
#